data_1e91d88adf3a77939953a1432d401e9a
#
_entry.id   1e91d88adf3a77939953a1432d401e9a
#
_cell.length_a   1.000
_cell.length_b   1.000
_cell.length_c   1.000
_cell.angle_alpha   90.00
_cell.angle_beta   90.00
_cell.angle_gamma   90.00
#
_symmetry.space_group_name_H-M   'P 1'
#
loop_
_entity.id
_entity.type
_entity.pdbx_description
1 polymer ?
#
loop_
_entity_poly.entity_id
_entity_poly.type
_entity_poly.pdbx_seq_one_letter_code
_entity_poly.pdbx_strand_id
1 'polypeptide(L)'
;YVSFELDTFWAMRGGMDPLAVMDRLGDRLKLIHQKDFSKTSDSPINLWTVNDPNVLVTWDSFGKGSDHKDFCEIGTGIMDIQSIINKGNELGAEYIVLEQDHTQLTQMESVRISMDSFHKFSGLDW
;
A
#
# COMPACT_ATOMS: atom_id res chain seq x y z
N TYR A 1 -6.37 23.14 -10.03
CA TYR A 1 -5.50 22.51 -9.02
C TYR A 1 -6.03 21.12 -8.74
N VAL A 2 -5.15 20.10 -8.80
CA VAL A 2 -5.50 18.70 -8.54
C VAL A 2 -4.62 18.21 -7.41
N SER A 3 -5.24 17.65 -6.38
CA SER A 3 -4.56 16.89 -5.32
C SER A 3 -4.61 15.40 -5.64
N PHE A 4 -3.75 14.64 -5.01
CA PHE A 4 -3.61 13.21 -5.24
C PHE A 4 -3.89 12.41 -3.97
N GLU A 5 -4.53 11.30 -4.19
CA GLU A 5 -4.54 10.13 -3.34
C GLU A 5 -3.49 9.16 -3.88
N LEU A 6 -2.68 8.58 -3.01
CA LEU A 6 -1.72 7.55 -3.36
C LEU A 6 -1.99 6.28 -2.59
N ASP A 7 -2.22 5.20 -3.31
CA ASP A 7 -2.15 3.86 -2.77
C ASP A 7 -0.70 3.37 -2.84
N THR A 8 -0.06 3.27 -1.68
CA THR A 8 1.35 2.91 -1.55
C THR A 8 1.62 1.45 -1.89
N PHE A 9 0.67 0.56 -1.58
CA PHE A 9 0.74 -0.85 -1.92
C PHE A 9 0.71 -1.04 -3.44
N TRP A 10 -0.26 -0.42 -4.12
CA TRP A 10 -0.38 -0.55 -5.58
C TRP A 10 0.74 0.19 -6.32
N ALA A 11 1.31 1.25 -5.77
CA ALA A 11 2.53 1.87 -6.29
C ALA A 11 3.70 0.88 -6.27
N MET A 12 3.91 0.18 -5.15
CA MET A 12 4.93 -0.87 -5.02
C MET A 12 4.65 -2.03 -5.98
N ARG A 13 3.42 -2.51 -6.06
CA ARG A 13 2.98 -3.56 -6.98
C ARG A 13 3.15 -3.16 -8.45
N GLY A 14 3.05 -1.87 -8.75
CA GLY A 14 3.35 -1.27 -10.06
C GLY A 14 4.85 -1.14 -10.37
N GLY A 15 5.72 -1.57 -9.46
CA GLY A 15 7.17 -1.56 -9.62
C GLY A 15 7.83 -0.22 -9.26
N MET A 16 7.11 0.66 -8.56
CA MET A 16 7.65 1.93 -8.07
C MET A 16 7.95 1.87 -6.58
N ASP A 17 8.99 2.57 -6.14
CA ASP A 17 9.19 2.85 -4.73
C ASP A 17 8.13 3.87 -4.26
N PRO A 18 7.29 3.52 -3.27
CA PRO A 18 6.26 4.43 -2.76
C PRO A 18 6.81 5.78 -2.31
N LEU A 19 7.96 5.82 -1.63
CA LEU A 19 8.58 7.06 -1.16
C LEU A 19 9.00 7.95 -2.34
N ALA A 20 9.55 7.35 -3.40
CA ALA A 20 9.92 8.09 -4.62
C ALA A 20 8.68 8.64 -5.36
N VAL A 21 7.54 7.93 -5.33
CA VAL A 21 6.28 8.45 -5.87
C VAL A 21 5.77 9.61 -5.02
N MET A 22 5.80 9.49 -3.69
CA MET A 22 5.42 10.56 -2.77
C MET A 22 6.24 11.83 -3.02
N ASP A 23 7.56 11.72 -3.17
CA ASP A 23 8.44 12.85 -3.50
C ASP A 23 8.04 13.55 -4.82
N ARG A 24 7.64 12.78 -5.84
CA ARG A 24 7.17 13.35 -7.13
C ARG A 24 5.83 14.07 -7.02
N LEU A 25 4.95 13.61 -6.14
CA LEU A 25 3.66 14.26 -5.90
C LEU A 25 3.80 15.54 -5.08
N GLY A 26 4.78 15.56 -4.16
CA GLY A 26 5.08 16.71 -3.32
C GLY A 26 3.86 17.17 -2.50
N ASP A 27 3.67 18.47 -2.39
CA ASP A 27 2.57 19.10 -1.63
C ASP A 27 1.17 18.83 -2.18
N ARG A 28 1.06 18.23 -3.36
CA ARG A 28 -0.20 17.78 -3.94
C ARG A 28 -0.68 16.43 -3.41
N LEU A 29 0.18 15.67 -2.71
CA LEU A 29 -0.23 14.46 -2.00
C LEU A 29 -1.05 14.85 -0.77
N LYS A 30 -2.31 14.44 -0.72
CA LYS A 30 -3.23 14.80 0.38
C LYS A 30 -3.78 13.60 1.13
N LEU A 31 -3.87 12.47 0.48
CA LEU A 31 -4.40 11.26 1.07
C LEU A 31 -3.54 10.05 0.69
N ILE A 32 -3.28 9.19 1.66
CA ILE A 32 -2.53 7.95 1.49
C ILE A 32 -3.46 6.78 1.80
N HIS A 33 -3.62 5.86 0.86
CA HIS A 33 -4.16 4.53 1.13
C HIS A 33 -3.00 3.62 1.54
N GLN A 34 -3.10 3.09 2.76
CA GLN A 34 -2.08 2.21 3.32
C GLN A 34 -2.62 0.80 3.45
N LYS A 35 -1.98 -0.12 2.77
CA LYS A 35 -2.10 -1.56 2.89
C LYS A 35 -0.75 -2.14 3.31
N ASP A 36 -0.67 -3.45 3.52
CA ASP A 36 0.61 -4.12 3.75
C ASP A 36 0.72 -5.39 2.91
N PHE A 37 1.93 -5.69 2.45
CA PHE A 37 2.21 -6.84 1.61
C PHE A 37 2.75 -7.99 2.46
N SER A 38 2.13 -9.16 2.32
CA SER A 38 2.43 -10.33 3.15
C SER A 38 3.86 -10.85 2.95
N LYS A 39 4.54 -11.12 4.06
CA LYS A 39 5.86 -11.80 4.10
C LYS A 39 5.82 -13.22 3.55
N THR A 40 4.64 -13.83 3.55
CA THR A 40 4.43 -15.22 3.14
C THR A 40 3.86 -15.35 1.73
N SER A 41 3.71 -14.23 1.03
CA SER A 41 3.28 -14.24 -0.36
C SER A 41 4.37 -14.82 -1.26
N ASP A 42 3.97 -15.68 -2.18
CA ASP A 42 4.81 -16.19 -3.28
C ASP A 42 4.68 -15.34 -4.55
N SER A 43 3.80 -14.33 -4.55
CA SER A 43 3.58 -13.45 -5.69
C SER A 43 4.77 -12.51 -5.89
N PRO A 44 5.10 -12.14 -7.14
CA PRO A 44 6.11 -11.12 -7.40
C PRO A 44 5.66 -9.76 -6.85
N ILE A 45 6.55 -9.04 -6.19
CA ILE A 45 6.23 -7.68 -5.72
C ILE A 45 5.84 -6.77 -6.89
N ASN A 46 6.61 -6.80 -7.96
CA ASN A 46 6.31 -6.05 -9.17
C ASN A 46 5.50 -6.91 -10.15
N LEU A 47 4.24 -6.54 -10.37
CA LEU A 47 3.31 -7.23 -11.27
C LEU A 47 3.77 -7.26 -12.73
N TRP A 48 4.57 -6.29 -13.15
CA TRP A 48 5.07 -6.22 -14.54
C TRP A 48 6.13 -7.27 -14.84
N THR A 49 6.72 -7.91 -13.83
CA THR A 49 7.70 -8.99 -14.06
C THR A 49 7.07 -10.26 -14.64
N VAL A 50 5.76 -10.43 -14.50
CA VAL A 50 5.01 -11.58 -15.01
C VAL A 50 4.08 -11.23 -16.18
N ASN A 51 4.03 -9.96 -16.58
CA ASN A 51 3.24 -9.47 -17.69
C ASN A 51 4.15 -8.99 -18.83
N ASP A 52 3.83 -9.34 -20.06
CA ASP A 52 4.53 -8.80 -21.24
C ASP A 52 4.18 -7.29 -21.38
N PRO A 53 5.15 -6.38 -21.35
CA PRO A 53 4.89 -4.95 -21.46
C PRO A 53 4.32 -4.53 -22.84
N ASN A 54 4.38 -5.42 -23.85
CA ASN A 54 3.85 -5.15 -25.18
C ASN A 54 2.41 -5.63 -25.37
N VAL A 55 1.82 -6.26 -24.36
CA VAL A 55 0.46 -6.80 -24.40
C VAL A 55 -0.45 -5.97 -23.50
N LEU A 56 -1.66 -5.69 -23.99
CA LEU A 56 -2.67 -5.00 -23.21
C LEU A 56 -2.97 -5.78 -21.91
N VAL A 57 -2.84 -5.10 -20.78
CA VAL A 57 -3.20 -5.69 -19.48
C VAL A 57 -4.71 -5.84 -19.40
N THR A 58 -5.14 -7.07 -19.17
CA THR A 58 -6.53 -7.45 -18.89
C THR A 58 -6.67 -7.86 -17.44
N TRP A 59 -7.89 -8.01 -16.96
CA TRP A 59 -8.13 -8.56 -15.62
C TRP A 59 -7.51 -9.95 -15.43
N ASP A 60 -7.54 -10.80 -16.45
CA ASP A 60 -6.93 -12.12 -16.39
C ASP A 60 -5.41 -12.05 -16.28
N SER A 61 -4.75 -11.17 -17.03
CA SER A 61 -3.30 -10.99 -16.95
C SER A 61 -2.87 -10.32 -15.65
N PHE A 62 -3.63 -9.34 -15.17
CA PHE A 62 -3.41 -8.71 -13.87
C PHE A 62 -3.54 -9.72 -12.72
N GLY A 63 -4.58 -10.56 -12.74
CA GLY A 63 -4.82 -11.58 -11.74
C GLY A 63 -3.74 -12.67 -11.65
N LYS A 64 -2.97 -12.90 -12.72
CA LYS A 64 -1.87 -13.88 -12.70
C LYS A 64 -0.72 -13.52 -11.75
N GLY A 65 -0.54 -12.24 -11.46
CA GLY A 65 0.51 -11.76 -10.57
C GLY A 65 0.02 -11.39 -9.17
N SER A 66 -1.27 -11.56 -8.87
CA SER A 66 -1.87 -11.14 -7.61
C SER A 66 -2.70 -12.27 -7.00
N ASP A 67 -2.53 -12.50 -5.71
CA ASP A 67 -3.28 -13.48 -4.90
C ASP A 67 -3.87 -12.77 -3.68
N HIS A 68 -4.98 -13.29 -3.16
CA HIS A 68 -5.58 -12.80 -1.91
C HIS A 68 -4.61 -12.88 -0.72
N LYS A 69 -3.62 -13.79 -0.77
CA LYS A 69 -2.57 -13.94 0.24
C LYS A 69 -1.47 -12.86 0.17
N ASP A 70 -1.50 -12.00 -0.87
CA ASP A 70 -0.58 -10.88 -0.96
C ASP A 70 -0.86 -9.82 0.12
N PHE A 71 -2.10 -9.78 0.59
CA PHE A 71 -2.57 -8.84 1.59
C PHE A 71 -2.40 -9.40 3.00
N CYS A 72 -1.99 -8.54 3.92
CA CYS A 72 -1.96 -8.86 5.35
C CYS A 72 -2.27 -7.60 6.18
N GLU A 73 -2.54 -7.83 7.45
CA GLU A 73 -2.83 -6.77 8.40
C GLU A 73 -1.64 -5.83 8.55
N ILE A 74 -1.90 -4.53 8.59
CA ILE A 74 -0.88 -3.48 8.67
C ILE A 74 0.10 -3.74 9.81
N GLY A 75 1.39 -3.62 9.50
CA GLY A 75 2.50 -3.84 10.42
C GLY A 75 2.91 -5.31 10.55
N THR A 76 2.25 -6.22 9.84
CA THR A 76 2.64 -7.65 9.82
C THR A 76 3.40 -8.03 8.54
N GLY A 77 3.34 -7.17 7.52
CA GLY A 77 3.95 -7.36 6.21
C GLY A 77 5.37 -6.83 6.08
N ILE A 78 5.74 -6.49 4.84
CA ILE A 78 7.10 -6.05 4.47
C ILE A 78 7.22 -4.55 4.21
N MET A 79 6.11 -3.81 4.13
CA MET A 79 6.16 -2.39 3.82
C MET A 79 6.71 -1.55 5.00
N ASP A 80 7.56 -0.59 4.70
CA ASP A 80 8.08 0.36 5.70
C ASP A 80 7.06 1.48 5.95
N ILE A 81 6.03 1.14 6.72
CA ILE A 81 4.89 2.02 6.98
C ILE A 81 5.31 3.25 7.79
N GLN A 82 6.27 3.11 8.71
CA GLN A 82 6.75 4.26 9.47
C GLN A 82 7.42 5.31 8.56
N SER A 83 8.21 4.87 7.58
CA SER A 83 8.82 5.79 6.61
C SER A 83 7.77 6.46 5.73
N ILE A 84 6.71 5.75 5.35
CA ILE A 84 5.57 6.31 4.59
C ILE A 84 4.87 7.39 5.42
N ILE A 85 4.58 7.13 6.70
CA ILE A 85 3.96 8.12 7.61
C ILE A 85 4.86 9.36 7.74
N ASN A 86 6.15 9.15 7.99
CA ASN A 86 7.11 10.25 8.12
C ASN A 86 7.15 11.11 6.85
N LYS A 87 7.19 10.48 5.68
CA LYS A 87 7.18 11.17 4.38
C LYS A 87 5.84 11.89 4.14
N GLY A 88 4.73 11.29 4.49
CA GLY A 88 3.41 11.92 4.41
C GLY A 88 3.36 13.22 5.22
N ASN A 89 3.85 13.18 6.45
CA ASN A 89 3.93 14.36 7.33
C ASN A 89 4.86 15.44 6.76
N GLU A 90 6.02 15.05 6.22
CA GLU A 90 6.96 15.98 5.57
C GLU A 90 6.30 16.72 4.40
N LEU A 91 5.49 16.04 3.61
CA LEU A 91 4.83 16.58 2.42
C LEU A 91 3.49 17.26 2.70
N GLY A 92 2.98 17.19 3.94
CA GLY A 92 1.70 17.76 4.33
C GLY A 92 0.49 16.99 3.82
N ALA A 93 0.60 15.66 3.77
CA ALA A 93 -0.55 14.79 3.60
C ALA A 93 -1.48 14.93 4.80
N GLU A 94 -2.79 14.98 4.52
CA GLU A 94 -3.80 15.28 5.54
C GLU A 94 -4.37 14.01 6.18
N TYR A 95 -4.39 12.92 5.41
CA TYR A 95 -4.97 11.66 5.86
C TYR A 95 -4.14 10.46 5.42
N ILE A 96 -4.08 9.46 6.29
CA ILE A 96 -3.70 8.10 5.96
C ILE A 96 -4.86 7.16 6.30
N VAL A 97 -5.31 6.41 5.32
CA VAL A 97 -6.45 5.52 5.43
C VAL A 97 -5.96 4.08 5.48
N LEU A 98 -6.34 3.37 6.54
CA LEU A 98 -6.18 1.93 6.59
C LEU A 98 -7.12 1.29 5.57
N GLU A 99 -6.56 0.56 4.62
CA GLU A 99 -7.32 -0.18 3.62
C GLU A 99 -6.75 -1.59 3.45
N GLN A 100 -7.63 -2.54 3.15
CA GLN A 100 -7.23 -3.91 2.87
C GLN A 100 -8.26 -4.59 1.96
N ASP A 101 -7.83 -5.01 0.77
CA ASP A 101 -8.73 -5.61 -0.22
C ASP A 101 -9.15 -7.03 0.17
N HIS A 102 -8.24 -7.79 0.80
CA HIS A 102 -8.47 -9.17 1.23
C HIS A 102 -7.83 -9.46 2.58
N THR A 103 -8.45 -10.35 3.34
CA THR A 103 -7.90 -10.89 4.58
C THR A 103 -8.17 -12.38 4.69
N GLN A 104 -7.30 -13.10 5.40
CA GLN A 104 -7.47 -14.50 5.76
C GLN A 104 -8.21 -14.67 7.10
N LEU A 105 -8.50 -13.56 7.77
CA LEU A 105 -9.18 -13.48 9.07
C LEU A 105 -10.64 -13.05 8.91
N THR A 106 -11.36 -12.96 10.01
CA THR A 106 -12.61 -12.20 9.99
C THR A 106 -12.30 -10.71 9.80
N GLN A 107 -13.18 -9.97 9.13
CA GLN A 107 -12.97 -8.54 8.86
C GLN A 107 -12.70 -7.73 10.13
N MET A 108 -13.43 -8.03 11.21
CA MET A 108 -13.25 -7.32 12.48
C MET A 108 -11.91 -7.64 13.17
N GLU A 109 -11.43 -8.88 13.08
CA GLU A 109 -10.10 -9.23 13.58
C GLU A 109 -9.00 -8.54 12.79
N SER A 110 -9.11 -8.54 11.46
CA SER A 110 -8.19 -7.87 10.56
C SER A 110 -8.08 -6.37 10.87
N VAL A 111 -9.21 -5.68 10.95
CA VAL A 111 -9.25 -4.25 11.30
C VAL A 111 -8.62 -4.01 12.68
N ARG A 112 -8.96 -4.82 13.69
CA ARG A 112 -8.40 -4.67 15.04
C ARG A 112 -6.87 -4.81 15.04
N ILE A 113 -6.32 -5.83 14.39
CA ILE A 113 -4.87 -6.05 14.31
C ILE A 113 -4.18 -4.86 13.62
N SER A 114 -4.75 -4.41 12.52
CA SER A 114 -4.22 -3.27 11.76
C SER A 114 -4.27 -1.98 12.58
N MET A 115 -5.36 -1.70 13.29
CA MET A 115 -5.49 -0.54 14.17
C MET A 115 -4.52 -0.62 15.36
N ASP A 116 -4.39 -1.80 16.00
CA ASP A 116 -3.41 -2.02 17.06
C ASP A 116 -1.95 -1.76 16.60
N SER A 117 -1.69 -1.96 15.30
CA SER A 117 -0.40 -1.65 14.69
C SER A 117 -0.26 -0.16 14.38
N PHE A 118 -1.29 0.50 13.86
CA PHE A 118 -1.28 1.94 13.64
C PHE A 118 -0.99 2.72 14.91
N HIS A 119 -1.57 2.32 16.05
CA HIS A 119 -1.30 2.96 17.34
C HIS A 119 0.16 2.84 17.83
N LYS A 120 0.97 2.00 17.21
CA LYS A 120 2.40 1.87 17.52
C LYS A 120 3.29 2.78 16.69
N PHE A 121 2.80 3.25 15.54
CA PHE A 121 3.53 4.19 14.69
C PHE A 121 3.47 5.61 15.29
N SER A 122 4.55 6.35 15.11
CA SER A 122 4.63 7.75 15.50
C SER A 122 4.21 8.70 14.37
N GLY A 123 3.76 9.90 14.73
CA GLY A 123 3.43 10.94 13.76
C GLY A 123 2.02 10.84 13.18
N LEU A 124 1.10 10.18 13.89
CA LEU A 124 -0.32 10.12 13.58
C LEU A 124 -1.12 10.87 14.64
N ASP A 125 -2.04 11.72 14.20
CA ASP A 125 -3.07 12.35 15.00
C ASP A 125 -4.38 11.58 14.83
N TRP A 126 -5.09 11.33 15.96
CA TRP A 126 -6.30 10.50 16.01
C TRP A 126 -7.57 11.31 16.25
#